data_95e938a59c4d78f639bc8ae81951db21
#
_entry.id   95e938a59c4d78f639bc8ae81951db21
#
_cell.length_a   1.000
_cell.length_b   1.000
_cell.length_c   1.000
_cell.angle_alpha   90.00
_cell.angle_beta   90.00
_cell.angle_gamma   90.00
#
_symmetry.space_group_name_H-M   'P 1'
#
loop_
_entity.id
_entity.type
_entity.pdbx_description
1 polymer ?
#
loop_
_entity_poly.entity_id
_entity_poly.type
_entity_poly.pdbx_seq_one_letter_code
_entity_poly.pdbx_strand_id
1 'polypeptide(L)'
;MVDELSRRGIRFVLIGGLAAIAHGSAYNTNDLDICYDVADDNLAKLLDLLTSWDAYPRGWEAGLPWYFDLRTLKTTPLLTLRTREGDIDLLDSVAGVGDYHACLAVSDRIALGEQEIRVLNLDFLIKSKKTAGRKKDRERLIELEALRALREQAD
;
A
#
# COMPACT_ATOMS: atom_id res chain seq x y z
N MET A 1 -6.14 10.66 1.38
CA MET A 1 -6.38 9.21 1.09
C MET A 1 -6.23 8.34 2.34
N VAL A 2 -5.05 8.23 2.94
CA VAL A 2 -4.80 7.34 4.10
C VAL A 2 -5.74 7.64 5.27
N ASP A 3 -5.90 8.91 5.61
CA ASP A 3 -6.81 9.36 6.68
C ASP A 3 -8.28 8.94 6.45
N GLU A 4 -8.75 9.02 5.21
CA GLU A 4 -10.12 8.61 4.86
C GLU A 4 -10.30 7.09 4.92
N LEU A 5 -9.30 6.31 4.46
CA LEU A 5 -9.28 4.86 4.63
C LEU A 5 -9.42 4.47 6.11
N SER A 6 -8.63 5.12 6.97
CA SER A 6 -8.65 4.87 8.42
C SER A 6 -9.98 5.28 9.06
N ARG A 7 -10.50 6.46 8.73
CA ARG A 7 -11.79 6.95 9.27
C ARG A 7 -12.97 6.06 8.90
N ARG A 8 -12.95 5.44 7.74
CA ARG A 8 -13.97 4.47 7.31
C ARG A 8 -13.79 3.07 7.90
N GLY A 9 -12.77 2.87 8.73
CA GLY A 9 -12.47 1.58 9.33
C GLY A 9 -12.09 0.51 8.32
N ILE A 10 -11.45 0.90 7.21
CA ILE A 10 -10.90 -0.02 6.23
C ILE A 10 -9.61 -0.61 6.80
N ARG A 11 -9.51 -1.93 6.77
CA ARG A 11 -8.33 -2.66 7.25
C ARG A 11 -7.31 -2.79 6.13
N PHE A 12 -6.15 -2.21 6.36
CA PHE A 12 -5.02 -2.23 5.42
C PHE A 12 -3.68 -2.08 6.14
N VAL A 13 -2.62 -2.46 5.47
CA VAL A 13 -1.23 -2.16 5.84
C VAL A 13 -0.65 -1.28 4.74
N LEU A 14 -0.10 -0.13 5.13
CA LEU A 14 0.63 0.75 4.22
C LEU A 14 1.93 0.08 3.81
N ILE A 15 2.19 0.01 2.51
CA ILE A 15 3.37 -0.59 1.91
C ILE A 15 4.03 0.38 0.92
N GLY A 16 5.05 -0.06 0.22
CA GLY A 16 5.64 0.70 -0.90
C GLY A 16 6.35 2.00 -0.48
N GLY A 17 6.26 3.00 -1.34
CA GLY A 17 7.01 4.25 -1.20
C GLY A 17 6.60 5.09 0.00
N LEU A 18 5.31 5.21 0.28
CA LEU A 18 4.82 5.97 1.45
C LEU A 18 5.19 5.27 2.77
N ALA A 19 5.21 3.94 2.81
CA ALA A 19 5.73 3.21 3.96
C ALA A 19 7.22 3.49 4.18
N ALA A 20 8.02 3.54 3.12
CA ALA A 20 9.41 3.91 3.20
C ALA A 20 9.60 5.33 3.75
N ILE A 21 8.80 6.29 3.30
CA ILE A 21 8.81 7.68 3.80
C ILE A 21 8.44 7.71 5.29
N ALA A 22 7.45 6.94 5.72
CA ALA A 22 7.08 6.82 7.13
C ALA A 22 8.25 6.30 8.00
N HIS A 23 9.15 5.54 7.40
CA HIS A 23 10.39 5.06 8.04
C HIS A 23 11.59 6.00 7.89
N GLY A 24 11.44 7.14 7.21
CA GLY A 24 12.50 8.16 7.08
C GLY A 24 13.19 8.19 5.71
N SER A 25 12.65 7.51 4.68
CA SER A 25 13.14 7.63 3.31
C SER A 25 12.99 9.06 2.79
N ALA A 26 14.00 9.54 2.10
CA ALA A 26 13.98 10.83 1.41
C ALA A 26 13.37 10.76 0.00
N TYR A 27 13.03 9.58 -0.47
CA TYR A 27 12.40 9.41 -1.77
C TYR A 27 11.01 10.03 -1.82
N ASN A 28 10.74 10.70 -2.93
CA ASN A 28 9.42 11.24 -3.18
C ASN A 28 8.54 10.20 -3.91
N THR A 29 7.28 10.07 -3.50
CA THR A 29 6.27 9.26 -4.17
C THR A 29 4.90 9.91 -4.01
N ASN A 30 4.08 9.82 -5.05
CA ASN A 30 2.70 10.31 -5.03
C ASN A 30 1.69 9.18 -5.02
N ASP A 31 2.14 7.92 -5.12
CA ASP A 31 1.27 6.75 -5.18
C ASP A 31 1.08 6.17 -3.79
N LEU A 32 -0.15 5.84 -3.47
CA LEU A 32 -0.51 5.11 -2.27
C LEU A 32 -0.52 3.62 -2.58
N ASP A 33 0.31 2.83 -1.90
CA ASP A 33 0.32 1.38 -2.02
C ASP A 33 -0.19 0.76 -0.71
N ILE A 34 -1.22 -0.08 -0.79
CA ILE A 34 -1.77 -0.78 0.38
C ILE A 34 -1.94 -2.28 0.12
N CYS A 35 -1.69 -3.08 1.17
CA CYS A 35 -2.14 -4.46 1.27
C CYS A 35 -3.39 -4.49 2.14
N TYR A 36 -4.51 -4.95 1.61
CA TYR A 36 -5.82 -4.86 2.26
C TYR A 36 -6.38 -6.23 2.66
N ASP A 37 -7.22 -6.23 3.68
CA ASP A 37 -7.97 -7.41 4.10
C ASP A 37 -9.06 -7.73 3.08
N VAL A 38 -9.05 -8.95 2.56
CA VAL A 38 -10.00 -9.44 1.54
C VAL A 38 -11.33 -9.95 2.13
N ALA A 39 -11.57 -9.78 3.42
CA ALA A 39 -12.86 -10.09 4.03
C ALA A 39 -13.99 -9.25 3.43
N ASP A 40 -15.17 -9.86 3.25
CA ASP A 40 -16.29 -9.25 2.52
C ASP A 40 -16.74 -7.90 3.07
N ASP A 41 -16.77 -7.74 4.39
CA ASP A 41 -17.11 -6.47 5.05
C ASP A 41 -16.10 -5.38 4.74
N ASN A 42 -14.81 -5.71 4.66
CA ASN A 42 -13.75 -4.78 4.32
C ASN A 42 -13.77 -4.41 2.83
N LEU A 43 -13.99 -5.38 1.98
CA LEU A 43 -14.13 -5.16 0.53
C LEU A 43 -15.31 -4.25 0.20
N ALA A 44 -16.44 -4.39 0.91
CA ALA A 44 -17.60 -3.53 0.72
C ALA A 44 -17.29 -2.07 1.04
N LYS A 45 -16.59 -1.80 2.15
CA LYS A 45 -16.15 -0.45 2.53
C LYS A 45 -15.15 0.13 1.53
N LEU A 46 -14.19 -0.68 1.09
CA LEU A 46 -13.17 -0.28 0.14
C LEU A 46 -13.79 0.05 -1.24
N LEU A 47 -14.71 -0.80 -1.72
CA LEU A 47 -15.43 -0.56 -2.96
C LEU A 47 -16.25 0.74 -2.91
N ASP A 48 -17.00 0.97 -1.83
CA ASP A 48 -17.78 2.19 -1.63
C ASP A 48 -16.89 3.45 -1.66
N LEU A 49 -15.77 3.41 -0.95
CA LEU A 49 -14.83 4.52 -0.93
C LEU A 49 -14.23 4.80 -2.31
N LEU A 50 -13.70 3.78 -2.98
CA LEU A 50 -13.07 3.92 -4.28
C LEU A 50 -14.06 4.36 -5.38
N THR A 51 -15.30 3.89 -5.30
CA THR A 51 -16.38 4.36 -6.18
C THR A 51 -16.65 5.84 -5.94
N SER A 52 -16.67 6.29 -4.69
CA SER A 52 -16.84 7.71 -4.35
C SER A 52 -15.68 8.58 -4.82
N TRP A 53 -14.52 8.01 -5.05
CA TRP A 53 -13.33 8.67 -5.59
C TRP A 53 -13.22 8.58 -7.12
N ASP A 54 -14.23 8.08 -7.79
CA ASP A 54 -14.25 7.87 -9.25
C ASP A 54 -13.06 7.02 -9.75
N ALA A 55 -12.75 5.96 -9.02
CA ALA A 55 -11.60 5.11 -9.32
C ALA A 55 -11.74 4.38 -10.65
N TYR A 56 -10.67 4.40 -11.45
CA TYR A 56 -10.57 3.65 -12.72
C TYR A 56 -9.14 3.12 -12.93
N PRO A 57 -8.97 2.07 -13.76
CA PRO A 57 -7.66 1.49 -13.99
C PRO A 57 -6.67 2.49 -14.59
N ARG A 58 -5.47 2.57 -14.03
CA ARG A 58 -4.41 3.40 -14.56
C ARG A 58 -4.00 2.95 -15.95
N GLY A 59 -3.86 3.88 -16.88
CA GLY A 59 -3.58 3.57 -18.28
C GLY A 59 -4.81 3.15 -19.10
N TRP A 60 -5.99 3.11 -18.49
CA TRP A 60 -7.25 2.88 -19.19
C TRP A 60 -7.62 4.10 -20.04
N GLU A 61 -8.08 3.86 -21.25
CA GLU A 61 -8.49 4.94 -22.15
C GLU A 61 -9.75 5.62 -21.63
N ALA A 62 -9.77 6.95 -21.63
CA ALA A 62 -10.88 7.75 -21.13
C ALA A 62 -12.18 7.41 -21.90
N GLY A 63 -13.27 7.17 -21.18
CA GLY A 63 -14.59 6.86 -21.74
C GLY A 63 -14.85 5.39 -22.04
N LEU A 64 -13.86 4.51 -21.82
CA LEU A 64 -14.14 3.07 -21.87
C LEU A 64 -14.97 2.63 -20.67
N PRO A 65 -15.94 1.71 -20.86
CA PRO A 65 -16.74 1.17 -19.77
C PRO A 65 -15.85 0.45 -18.75
N TRP A 66 -16.00 0.83 -17.48
CA TRP A 66 -15.34 0.21 -16.37
C TRP A 66 -16.37 -0.22 -15.32
N TYR A 67 -16.43 -1.51 -15.05
CA TYR A 67 -17.30 -2.07 -14.03
C TYR A 67 -16.46 -2.46 -12.82
N PHE A 68 -16.59 -1.67 -11.76
CA PHE A 68 -15.87 -1.88 -10.51
C PHE A 68 -16.81 -2.47 -9.46
N ASP A 69 -16.60 -3.72 -9.12
CA ASP A 69 -17.44 -4.48 -8.20
C ASP A 69 -16.60 -5.33 -7.21
N LEU A 70 -17.26 -6.00 -6.28
CA LEU A 70 -16.62 -6.87 -5.30
C LEU A 70 -15.83 -8.02 -5.95
N ARG A 71 -16.33 -8.54 -7.08
CA ARG A 71 -15.65 -9.61 -7.81
C ARG A 71 -14.31 -9.13 -8.34
N THR A 72 -14.23 -7.91 -8.85
CA THR A 72 -12.98 -7.31 -9.32
C THR A 72 -11.95 -7.26 -8.18
N LEU A 73 -12.35 -6.80 -7.00
CA LEU A 73 -11.46 -6.76 -5.83
C LEU A 73 -11.03 -8.16 -5.38
N LYS A 74 -11.91 -9.15 -5.45
CA LYS A 74 -11.61 -10.53 -5.04
C LYS A 74 -10.70 -11.29 -6.00
N THR A 75 -10.76 -10.98 -7.30
CA THR A 75 -10.12 -11.78 -8.34
C THR A 75 -8.90 -11.12 -8.97
N THR A 76 -8.58 -9.90 -8.58
CA THR A 76 -7.46 -9.16 -9.15
C THR A 76 -6.39 -8.92 -8.08
N PRO A 77 -5.27 -9.68 -8.10
CA PRO A 77 -4.24 -9.60 -7.05
C PRO A 77 -3.57 -8.23 -6.94
N LEU A 78 -3.49 -7.50 -8.05
CA LEU A 78 -2.94 -6.16 -8.13
C LEU A 78 -3.85 -5.29 -8.98
N LEU A 79 -4.43 -4.26 -8.37
CA LEU A 79 -5.19 -3.20 -9.03
C LEU A 79 -4.45 -1.88 -8.93
N THR A 80 -4.05 -1.33 -10.06
CA THR A 80 -3.45 0.00 -10.15
C THR A 80 -4.50 0.98 -10.62
N LEU A 81 -4.95 1.84 -9.72
CA LEU A 81 -6.07 2.73 -9.95
C LEU A 81 -5.64 4.20 -9.92
N ARG A 82 -6.32 5.00 -10.74
CA ARG A 82 -6.35 6.45 -10.65
C ARG A 82 -7.68 6.88 -10.05
N THR A 83 -7.63 7.84 -9.15
CA THR A 83 -8.81 8.42 -8.53
C THR A 83 -8.71 9.95 -8.56
N ARG A 84 -9.80 10.65 -8.25
CA ARG A 84 -9.76 12.11 -8.08
C ARG A 84 -8.90 12.55 -6.88
N GLU A 85 -8.63 11.65 -5.93
CA GLU A 85 -7.80 11.91 -4.75
C GLU A 85 -6.32 11.56 -4.98
N GLY A 86 -5.98 10.91 -6.10
CA GLY A 86 -4.64 10.47 -6.45
C GLY A 86 -4.59 9.02 -6.91
N ASP A 87 -3.39 8.53 -7.17
CA ASP A 87 -3.15 7.16 -7.61
C ASP A 87 -3.04 6.20 -6.40
N ILE A 88 -3.67 5.04 -6.51
CA ILE A 88 -3.65 3.99 -5.48
C ILE A 88 -3.41 2.62 -6.10
N ASP A 89 -2.51 1.86 -5.50
CA ASP A 89 -2.23 0.47 -5.84
C ASP A 89 -2.74 -0.43 -4.71
N LEU A 90 -3.63 -1.34 -5.07
CA LEU A 90 -4.27 -2.30 -4.18
C LEU A 90 -3.66 -3.68 -4.39
N LEU A 91 -3.08 -4.26 -3.34
CA LEU A 91 -2.48 -5.59 -3.36
C LEU A 91 -3.21 -6.50 -2.37
N ASP A 92 -3.54 -7.70 -2.81
CA ASP A 92 -4.05 -8.76 -1.91
C ASP A 92 -2.91 -9.46 -1.16
N SER A 93 -1.69 -9.38 -1.70
CA SER A 93 -0.49 -9.95 -1.10
C SER A 93 0.77 -9.18 -1.51
N VAL A 94 1.81 -9.28 -0.68
CA VAL A 94 3.10 -8.62 -0.86
C VAL A 94 4.20 -9.67 -1.08
N ALA A 95 4.98 -9.52 -2.13
CA ALA A 95 6.08 -10.44 -2.46
C ALA A 95 7.04 -10.60 -1.26
N GLY A 96 7.34 -11.84 -0.89
CA GLY A 96 8.23 -12.18 0.22
C GLY A 96 7.63 -11.97 1.63
N VAL A 97 6.37 -11.54 1.72
CA VAL A 97 5.66 -11.33 3.00
C VAL A 97 4.39 -12.19 3.08
N GLY A 98 3.45 -12.01 2.16
CA GLY A 98 2.18 -12.71 2.13
C GLY A 98 0.98 -11.78 2.08
N ASP A 99 -0.17 -12.28 2.54
CA ASP A 99 -1.44 -11.57 2.55
C ASP A 99 -1.51 -10.46 3.62
N TYR A 100 -2.68 -9.84 3.75
CA TYR A 100 -2.93 -8.80 4.75
C TYR A 100 -2.55 -9.24 6.18
N HIS A 101 -2.92 -10.45 6.60
CA HIS A 101 -2.64 -10.92 7.95
C HIS A 101 -1.14 -11.14 8.19
N ALA A 102 -0.42 -11.65 7.19
CA ALA A 102 1.03 -11.76 7.24
C ALA A 102 1.70 -10.37 7.30
N CYS A 103 1.23 -9.41 6.48
CA CYS A 103 1.72 -8.04 6.51
C CYS A 103 1.42 -7.35 7.86
N LEU A 104 0.23 -7.57 8.41
CA LEU A 104 -0.16 -7.00 9.71
C LEU A 104 0.74 -7.48 10.84
N ALA A 105 1.10 -8.77 10.84
CA ALA A 105 1.96 -9.37 11.85
C ALA A 105 3.37 -8.77 11.89
N VAL A 106 3.85 -8.22 10.75
CA VAL A 106 5.18 -7.62 10.60
C VAL A 106 5.11 -6.13 10.28
N SER A 107 4.12 -5.45 10.82
CA SER A 107 3.90 -4.02 10.63
C SER A 107 4.07 -3.25 11.93
N ASP A 108 4.52 -2.01 11.82
CA ASP A 108 4.61 -1.05 12.91
C ASP A 108 3.34 -0.20 12.99
N ARG A 109 3.04 0.31 14.18
CA ARG A 109 2.03 1.33 14.39
C ARG A 109 2.65 2.70 14.29
N ILE A 110 2.18 3.50 13.36
CA ILE A 110 2.70 4.85 13.13
C ILE A 110 1.56 5.85 13.25
N ALA A 111 1.77 6.90 14.03
CA ALA A 111 0.83 8.00 14.14
C ALA A 111 0.85 8.83 12.86
N LEU A 112 -0.34 9.10 12.32
CA LEU A 112 -0.57 10.00 11.20
C LEU A 112 -1.66 11.00 11.59
N GLY A 113 -1.27 12.17 12.07
CA GLY A 113 -2.18 13.12 12.68
C GLY A 113 -2.85 12.51 13.92
N GLU A 114 -4.17 12.48 13.94
CA GLU A 114 -4.98 11.88 15.02
C GLU A 114 -5.23 10.36 14.83
N GLN A 115 -4.82 9.82 13.68
CA GLN A 115 -5.01 8.41 13.34
C GLN A 115 -3.74 7.62 13.62
N GLU A 116 -3.90 6.34 13.90
CA GLU A 116 -2.82 5.36 13.94
C GLU A 116 -3.00 4.39 12.79
N ILE A 117 -1.97 4.21 11.99
CA ILE A 117 -1.98 3.30 10.84
C ILE A 117 -0.96 2.18 11.00
N ARG A 118 -1.21 1.07 10.34
CA ARG A 118 -0.27 -0.04 10.23
C ARG A 118 0.59 0.17 9.01
N VAL A 119 1.90 0.14 9.20
CA VAL A 119 2.91 0.34 8.16
C VAL A 119 3.84 -0.86 8.14
N LEU A 120 4.04 -1.49 6.98
CA LEU A 120 4.98 -2.60 6.86
C LEU A 120 6.34 -2.18 7.39
N ASN A 121 6.94 -2.97 8.29
CA ASN A 121 8.20 -2.58 8.91
C ASN A 121 9.36 -2.54 7.90
N LEU A 122 10.45 -1.88 8.26
CA LEU A 122 11.56 -1.60 7.35
C LEU A 122 12.22 -2.88 6.82
N ASP A 123 12.39 -3.90 7.65
CA ASP A 123 13.02 -5.17 7.24
C ASP A 123 12.19 -5.89 6.17
N PHE A 124 10.87 -5.91 6.33
CA PHE A 124 9.97 -6.53 5.38
C PHE A 124 9.72 -5.68 4.13
N LEU A 125 9.84 -4.35 4.21
CA LEU A 125 9.93 -3.50 3.00
C LEU A 125 11.16 -3.85 2.17
N ILE A 126 12.32 -4.00 2.80
CA ILE A 126 13.56 -4.43 2.15
C ILE A 126 13.38 -5.83 1.53
N LYS A 127 12.86 -6.77 2.32
CA LYS A 127 12.61 -8.14 1.85
C LYS A 127 11.69 -8.18 0.65
N SER A 128 10.58 -7.43 0.67
CA SER A 128 9.62 -7.40 -0.44
C SER A 128 10.24 -6.86 -1.73
N LYS A 129 11.07 -5.82 -1.64
CA LYS A 129 11.78 -5.25 -2.79
C LYS A 129 12.82 -6.20 -3.36
N LYS A 130 13.57 -6.90 -2.50
CA LYS A 130 14.52 -7.96 -2.93
C LYS A 130 13.79 -9.09 -3.64
N THR A 131 12.69 -9.55 -3.10
CA THR A 131 11.89 -10.63 -3.67
C THR A 131 11.28 -10.25 -5.01
N ALA A 132 10.77 -9.01 -5.16
CA ALA A 132 10.24 -8.49 -6.41
C ALA A 132 11.31 -8.33 -7.51
N GLY A 133 12.53 -8.03 -7.12
CA GLY A 133 13.72 -8.03 -8.02
C GLY A 133 13.69 -7.03 -9.17
N ARG A 134 12.84 -5.97 -9.08
CA ARG A 134 12.70 -5.00 -10.17
C ARG A 134 13.90 -4.06 -10.25
N LYS A 135 14.34 -3.74 -11.47
CA LYS A 135 15.48 -2.82 -11.69
C LYS A 135 15.25 -1.45 -11.03
N LYS A 136 14.03 -0.92 -11.10
CA LYS A 136 13.66 0.38 -10.51
C LYS A 136 13.75 0.40 -8.97
N ASP A 137 13.78 -0.75 -8.33
CA ASP A 137 13.83 -0.85 -6.86
C ASP A 137 15.27 -0.82 -6.31
N ARG A 138 16.30 -0.91 -7.16
CA ARG A 138 17.70 -1.03 -6.71
C ARG A 138 18.18 0.17 -5.90
N GLU A 139 17.96 1.39 -6.39
CA GLU A 139 18.37 2.61 -5.69
C GLU A 139 17.62 2.78 -4.37
N ARG A 140 16.30 2.52 -4.40
CA ARG A 140 15.47 2.54 -3.19
C ARG A 140 15.90 1.49 -2.16
N LEU A 141 16.33 0.33 -2.64
CA LEU A 141 16.82 -0.74 -1.78
C LEU A 141 18.10 -0.34 -1.04
N ILE A 142 19.06 0.31 -1.74
CA ILE A 142 20.29 0.82 -1.13
C ILE A 142 19.96 1.84 -0.02
N GLU A 143 19.04 2.76 -0.26
CA GLU A 143 18.62 3.74 0.75
C GLU A 143 17.97 3.06 1.97
N LEU A 144 17.04 2.12 1.75
CA LEU A 144 16.38 1.42 2.85
C LEU A 144 17.35 0.59 3.70
N GLU A 145 18.33 -0.05 3.06
CA GLU A 145 19.39 -0.77 3.78
C GLU A 145 20.28 0.18 4.59
N ALA A 146 20.59 1.37 4.07
CA ALA A 146 21.30 2.40 4.81
C ALA A 146 20.49 2.91 6.01
N LEU A 147 19.19 3.16 5.85
CA LEU A 147 18.29 3.54 6.94
C LEU A 147 18.23 2.47 8.04
N ARG A 148 18.17 1.20 7.66
CA ARG A 148 18.22 0.10 8.62
C ARG A 148 19.51 0.10 9.41
N ALA A 149 20.67 0.20 8.73
CA ALA A 149 21.97 0.23 9.38
C ALA A 149 22.13 1.40 10.35
N LEU A 150 21.59 2.59 10.01
CA LEU A 150 21.58 3.75 10.90
C LEU A 150 20.75 3.51 12.17
N ARG A 151 19.61 2.85 12.06
CA ARG A 151 18.78 2.49 13.24
C ARG A 151 19.48 1.51 14.16
N GLU A 152 20.10 0.45 13.59
CA GLU A 152 20.86 -0.54 14.36
C GLU A 152 22.04 0.08 15.13
N GLN A 153 22.61 1.19 14.65
CA GLN A 153 23.69 1.93 15.35
C GLN A 153 23.18 2.87 16.44
N ALA A 154 21.91 3.26 16.38
CA ALA A 154 21.30 4.17 17.34
C ALA A 154 20.69 3.44 18.56
N ASP A 155 20.45 2.14 18.45
CA ASP A 155 19.96 1.27 19.51
C ASP A 155 21.12 0.64 20.30
#